data_f8b8a24de973eae836a25dc7d3d9a748
#
_entry.id   f8b8a24de973eae836a25dc7d3d9a748
#
_cell.length_a   1.000
_cell.length_b   1.000
_cell.length_c   1.000
_cell.angle_alpha   90.00
_cell.angle_beta   90.00
_cell.angle_gamma   90.00
#
_symmetry.space_group_name_H-M   'P 1'
#
loop_
_entity.id
_entity.type
_entity.pdbx_description
1 polymer ?
#
loop_
_entity_poly.entity_id
_entity_poly.type
_entity_poly.pdbx_seq_one_letter_code
_entity_poly.pdbx_strand_id
1 'polypeptide(L)'
;MTSALYSGLSGVLAFSRKIAVSAHNLANVNTDGFKKQRAVLEEAAPQGVRVRVETIEAAGPRTLELTEAGETLVEKSNVDIAEETADLLLARRFFEASLKAIETENERLGTLLDVLE
;
A
#
# COMPACT_ATOMS: atom_id res chain seq x y z
N MET A 1 -8.27 12.50 -21.55
CA MET A 1 -8.32 12.60 -20.07
C MET A 1 -7.47 13.77 -19.62
N THR A 2 -7.95 14.58 -18.67
CA THR A 2 -7.16 15.67 -18.13
C THR A 2 -5.97 15.14 -17.30
N SER A 3 -4.95 15.98 -17.15
CA SER A 3 -3.79 15.68 -16.30
C SER A 3 -4.21 15.37 -14.85
N ALA A 4 -5.18 16.12 -14.31
CA ALA A 4 -5.68 15.92 -12.96
C ALA A 4 -6.40 14.56 -12.81
N LEU A 5 -7.22 14.14 -13.77
CA LEU A 5 -7.87 12.84 -13.77
C LEU A 5 -6.84 11.70 -13.85
N TYR A 6 -5.85 11.85 -14.70
CA TYR A 6 -4.79 10.84 -14.85
C TYR A 6 -3.98 10.69 -13.55
N SER A 7 -3.56 11.81 -12.96
CA SER A 7 -2.83 11.80 -11.69
C SER A 7 -3.68 11.22 -10.56
N GLY A 8 -4.96 11.58 -10.48
CA GLY A 8 -5.90 11.05 -9.50
C GLY A 8 -6.08 9.54 -9.64
N LEU A 9 -6.26 9.04 -10.86
CA LEU A 9 -6.40 7.61 -11.12
C LEU A 9 -5.12 6.84 -10.75
N SER A 10 -3.96 7.37 -11.11
CA SER A 10 -2.69 6.75 -10.74
C SER A 10 -2.51 6.68 -9.21
N GLY A 11 -2.95 7.72 -8.49
CA GLY A 11 -2.98 7.75 -7.03
C GLY A 11 -3.89 6.68 -6.44
N VAL A 12 -5.11 6.54 -6.95
CA VAL A 12 -6.06 5.50 -6.52
C VAL A 12 -5.45 4.11 -6.68
N LEU A 13 -4.87 3.82 -7.84
CA LEU A 13 -4.24 2.53 -8.11
C LEU A 13 -3.02 2.28 -7.22
N ALA A 14 -2.19 3.30 -7.01
CA ALA A 14 -1.00 3.20 -6.19
C ALA A 14 -1.34 2.96 -4.71
N PHE A 15 -2.26 3.73 -4.14
CA PHE A 15 -2.66 3.57 -2.75
C PHE A 15 -3.48 2.29 -2.52
N SER A 16 -4.28 1.86 -3.49
CA SER A 16 -4.92 0.53 -3.47
C SER A 16 -3.87 -0.58 -3.37
N ARG A 17 -2.80 -0.48 -4.14
CA ARG A 17 -1.69 -1.45 -4.08
C ARG A 17 -0.96 -1.41 -2.74
N LYS A 18 -0.74 -0.22 -2.19
CA LYS A 18 -0.14 -0.06 -0.86
C LYS A 18 -0.99 -0.68 0.24
N ILE A 19 -2.30 -0.48 0.19
CA ILE A 19 -3.26 -1.13 1.10
C ILE A 19 -3.16 -2.66 1.01
N ALA A 20 -3.14 -3.19 -0.21
CA ALA A 20 -3.02 -4.63 -0.43
C ALA A 20 -1.71 -5.21 0.13
N VAL A 21 -0.59 -4.51 0.00
CA VAL A 21 0.71 -4.92 0.55
C VAL A 21 0.67 -4.95 2.08
N SER A 22 0.18 -3.89 2.72
CA SER A 22 0.05 -3.85 4.19
C SER A 22 -0.91 -4.92 4.71
N ALA A 23 -2.04 -5.15 4.03
CA ALA A 23 -2.97 -6.21 4.39
C ALA A 23 -2.33 -7.61 4.26
N HIS A 24 -1.54 -7.83 3.22
CA HIS A 24 -0.80 -9.08 3.03
C HIS A 24 0.24 -9.29 4.15
N ASN A 25 0.98 -8.26 4.53
CA ASN A 25 1.91 -8.31 5.66
C ASN A 25 1.17 -8.66 6.95
N LEU A 26 0.07 -7.97 7.26
CA LEU A 26 -0.72 -8.24 8.47
C LEU A 26 -1.29 -9.66 8.50
N ALA A 27 -1.75 -10.17 7.37
CA ALA A 27 -2.25 -11.55 7.27
C ALA A 27 -1.16 -12.59 7.60
N ASN A 28 0.12 -12.25 7.40
CA ASN A 28 1.25 -13.13 7.61
C ASN A 28 2.10 -12.78 8.84
N VAL A 29 1.59 -11.94 9.75
CA VAL A 29 2.33 -11.54 10.96
C VAL A 29 2.71 -12.72 11.85
N ASN A 30 1.95 -13.80 11.82
CA ASN A 30 2.20 -15.03 12.58
C ASN A 30 2.76 -16.17 11.72
N THR A 31 3.12 -15.91 10.47
CA THR A 31 3.72 -16.90 9.57
C THR A 31 5.22 -16.95 9.80
N ASP A 32 5.73 -18.12 10.24
CA ASP A 32 7.15 -18.31 10.50
C ASP A 32 8.00 -18.07 9.25
N GLY A 33 9.07 -17.31 9.42
CA GLY A 33 10.00 -16.97 8.34
C GLY A 33 9.45 -15.99 7.30
N PHE A 34 8.25 -15.48 7.48
CA PHE A 34 7.68 -14.52 6.54
C PHE A 34 8.50 -13.24 6.48
N LYS A 35 8.76 -12.75 5.27
CA LYS A 35 9.43 -11.48 4.99
C LYS A 35 8.43 -10.46 4.48
N LYS A 36 8.27 -9.35 5.22
CA LYS A 36 7.34 -8.30 4.83
C LYS A 36 7.70 -7.69 3.48
N GLN A 37 6.68 -7.26 2.78
CA GLN A 37 6.82 -6.48 1.56
C GLN A 37 6.67 -4.98 1.87
N ARG A 38 7.30 -4.16 1.07
CA ARG A 38 7.16 -2.70 1.12
C ARG A 38 6.72 -2.19 -0.24
N ALA A 39 5.68 -1.39 -0.23
CA ALA A 39 5.25 -0.65 -1.41
C ALA A 39 5.96 0.71 -1.44
N VAL A 40 6.81 0.91 -2.43
CA VAL A 40 7.55 2.16 -2.66
C VAL A 40 6.83 2.94 -3.74
N LEU A 41 6.45 4.17 -3.42
CA LEU A 41 5.83 5.07 -4.38
C LEU A 41 6.93 5.77 -5.19
N GLU A 42 6.80 5.72 -6.49
CA GLU A 42 7.73 6.34 -7.43
C GLU A 42 6.97 7.26 -8.38
N GLU A 43 7.61 8.35 -8.77
CA GLU A 43 7.08 9.24 -9.78
C GLU A 43 6.95 8.53 -11.13
N ALA A 44 5.82 8.71 -11.81
CA ALA A 44 5.58 8.16 -13.14
C ALA A 44 5.59 9.28 -14.18
N ALA A 45 6.42 9.13 -15.21
CA ALA A 45 6.43 10.05 -16.33
C ALA A 45 5.26 9.77 -17.30
N PRO A 46 4.62 10.80 -17.88
CA PRO A 46 4.88 12.24 -17.72
C PRO A 46 4.28 12.82 -16.44
N GLN A 47 3.42 12.09 -15.75
CA GLN A 47 2.74 12.53 -14.53
C GLN A 47 2.15 11.34 -13.77
N GLY A 48 1.88 11.54 -12.48
CA GLY A 48 1.27 10.54 -11.64
C GLY A 48 2.27 9.74 -10.81
N VAL A 49 1.81 8.63 -10.27
CA VAL A 49 2.56 7.77 -9.36
C VAL A 49 2.43 6.31 -9.76
N ARG A 50 3.47 5.56 -9.53
CA ARG A 50 3.47 4.08 -9.65
C ARG A 50 4.00 3.45 -8.37
N VAL A 51 3.76 2.17 -8.22
CA VAL A 51 4.22 1.41 -7.05
C VAL A 51 5.20 0.34 -7.49
N ARG A 52 6.34 0.30 -6.81
CA ARG A 52 7.27 -0.81 -6.83
C ARG A 52 7.15 -1.56 -5.50
N VAL A 53 7.05 -2.87 -5.55
CA VAL A 53 7.01 -3.73 -4.37
C VAL A 53 8.37 -4.40 -4.19
N GLU A 54 8.92 -4.30 -2.99
CA GLU A 54 10.17 -4.95 -2.61
C GLU A 54 9.99 -5.80 -1.36
N THR A 55 10.77 -6.86 -1.23
CA THR A 55 10.79 -7.71 -0.04
C THR A 55 11.89 -7.22 0.91
N ILE A 56 11.56 -7.14 2.20
CA ILE A 56 12.51 -6.74 3.25
C ILE A 56 13.09 -8.00 3.89
N GLU A 57 14.33 -8.31 3.55
CA GLU A 57 15.03 -9.52 3.97
C GLU A 57 15.55 -9.49 5.42
N ALA A 58 15.31 -8.43 6.17
CA ALA A 58 15.72 -8.34 7.56
C ALA A 58 15.18 -9.52 8.38
N ALA A 59 16.02 -10.08 9.25
CA ALA A 59 15.61 -11.19 10.10
C ALA A 59 14.50 -10.78 11.07
N GLY A 60 13.49 -11.64 11.20
CA GLY A 60 12.48 -11.52 12.23
C GLY A 60 12.99 -11.97 13.60
N PRO A 61 12.21 -11.75 14.67
CA PRO A 61 12.56 -12.24 15.99
C PRO A 61 12.59 -13.77 15.98
N ARG A 62 13.44 -14.34 16.82
CA ARG A 62 13.58 -15.80 17.00
C ARG A 62 13.02 -16.21 18.35
N THR A 63 12.23 -17.27 18.32
CA THR A 63 11.68 -17.89 19.54
C THR A 63 12.13 -19.34 19.64
N LEU A 64 12.37 -19.79 20.87
CA LEU A 64 12.68 -21.19 21.14
C LEU A 64 11.36 -21.97 21.19
N GLU A 65 11.23 -22.95 20.31
CA GLU A 65 10.02 -23.79 20.23
C GLU A 65 10.41 -25.26 20.39
N LEU A 66 9.53 -26.00 21.06
CA LEU A 66 9.64 -27.45 21.18
C LEU A 66 9.01 -28.09 19.93
N THR A 67 9.85 -28.70 19.11
CA THR A 67 9.43 -29.44 17.91
C THR A 67 9.67 -30.93 18.10
N GLU A 68 9.22 -31.73 17.15
CA GLU A 68 9.50 -33.18 17.15
C GLU A 68 11.01 -33.49 17.16
N ALA A 69 11.83 -32.57 16.66
CA ALA A 69 13.30 -32.69 16.66
C ALA A 69 13.94 -32.15 17.95
N GLY A 70 13.16 -31.72 18.96
CA GLY A 70 13.61 -31.12 20.19
C GLY A 70 13.44 -29.59 20.19
N GLU A 71 14.15 -28.89 21.09
CA GLU A 71 14.12 -27.43 21.16
C GLU A 71 14.86 -26.83 19.97
N THR A 72 14.18 -26.00 19.18
CA THR A 72 14.74 -25.32 18.02
C THR A 72 14.42 -23.83 18.05
N LEU A 73 15.34 -23.01 17.50
CA LEU A 73 15.09 -21.59 17.29
C LEU A 73 14.33 -21.41 15.98
N VAL A 74 13.12 -20.88 16.09
CA VAL A 74 12.25 -20.59 14.94
C VAL A 74 12.22 -19.09 14.69
N GLU A 75 12.57 -18.67 13.47
CA GLU A 75 12.45 -17.28 13.05
C GLU A 75 10.99 -16.95 12.77
N LYS A 76 10.49 -15.91 13.40
CA LYS A 76 9.14 -15.40 13.21
C LYS A 76 9.08 -14.38 12.07
N SER A 77 7.88 -13.97 11.71
CA SER A 77 7.66 -12.90 10.75
C SER A 77 8.38 -11.60 11.18
N ASN A 78 8.93 -10.86 10.23
CA ASN A 78 9.50 -9.54 10.47
C ASN A 78 8.47 -8.41 10.33
N VAL A 79 7.18 -8.73 10.29
CA VAL A 79 6.08 -7.77 10.25
C VAL A 79 5.91 -7.10 11.61
N ASP A 80 5.81 -5.78 11.62
CA ASP A 80 5.43 -4.98 12.79
C ASP A 80 3.98 -4.51 12.62
N ILE A 81 3.09 -4.97 13.52
CA ILE A 81 1.65 -4.66 13.45
C ILE A 81 1.39 -3.16 13.55
N ALA A 82 2.13 -2.45 14.41
CA ALA A 82 1.95 -1.02 14.60
C ALA A 82 2.34 -0.24 13.32
N GLU A 83 3.47 -0.58 12.72
CA GLU A 83 3.94 0.01 11.46
C GLU A 83 2.95 -0.25 10.33
N GLU A 84 2.53 -1.49 10.14
CA GLU A 84 1.60 -1.87 9.06
C GLU A 84 0.22 -1.25 9.24
N THR A 85 -0.27 -1.16 10.48
CA THR A 85 -1.55 -0.52 10.78
C THR A 85 -1.49 0.98 10.48
N ALA A 86 -0.42 1.66 10.87
CA ALA A 86 -0.21 3.08 10.55
C ALA A 86 -0.13 3.31 9.04
N ASP A 87 0.62 2.48 8.32
CA ASP A 87 0.73 2.55 6.86
C ASP A 87 -0.62 2.31 6.17
N LEU A 88 -1.40 1.35 6.67
CA LEU A 88 -2.73 1.05 6.16
C LEU A 88 -3.68 2.24 6.33
N LEU A 89 -3.70 2.87 7.50
CA LEU A 89 -4.54 4.05 7.76
C LEU A 89 -4.14 5.23 6.88
N LEU A 90 -2.84 5.47 6.72
CA LEU A 90 -2.32 6.52 5.87
C LEU A 90 -2.65 6.28 4.40
N ALA A 91 -2.42 5.08 3.92
CA ALA A 91 -2.73 4.69 2.54
C ALA A 91 -4.23 4.84 2.23
N ARG A 92 -5.09 4.46 3.18
CA ARG A 92 -6.53 4.65 3.07
C ARG A 92 -6.89 6.14 2.94
N ARG A 93 -6.29 7.01 3.75
CA ARG A 93 -6.52 8.46 3.68
C ARG A 93 -6.10 9.04 2.33
N PHE A 94 -4.95 8.67 1.82
CA PHE A 94 -4.49 9.11 0.51
C PHE A 94 -5.33 8.53 -0.63
N PHE A 95 -5.81 7.30 -0.49
CA PHE A 95 -6.76 6.70 -1.44
C PHE A 95 -8.06 7.52 -1.51
N GLU A 96 -8.65 7.85 -0.36
CA GLU A 96 -9.85 8.67 -0.26
C GLU A 96 -9.63 10.07 -0.84
N ALA A 97 -8.46 10.69 -0.57
CA ALA A 97 -8.09 11.98 -1.13
C ALA A 97 -7.97 11.95 -2.66
N SER A 98 -7.40 10.89 -3.22
CA SER A 98 -7.28 10.69 -4.66
C SER A 98 -8.64 10.53 -5.33
N LEU A 99 -9.56 9.78 -4.70
CA LEU A 99 -10.96 9.67 -5.16
C LEU A 99 -11.66 11.03 -5.15
N LYS A 100 -11.46 11.80 -4.09
CA LYS A 100 -12.07 13.16 -3.99
C LYS A 100 -11.53 14.11 -5.04
N ALA A 101 -10.25 14.02 -5.36
CA ALA A 101 -9.65 14.81 -6.45
C ALA A 101 -10.28 14.47 -7.81
N ILE A 102 -10.51 13.19 -8.09
CA ILE A 102 -11.18 12.75 -9.31
C ILE A 102 -12.63 13.27 -9.37
N GLU A 103 -13.37 13.15 -8.27
CA GLU A 103 -14.75 13.65 -8.17
C GLU A 103 -14.81 15.15 -8.44
N THR A 104 -13.94 15.94 -7.79
CA THR A 104 -13.86 17.39 -7.98
C THR A 104 -13.54 17.77 -9.42
N GLU A 105 -12.62 17.07 -10.06
CA GLU A 105 -12.27 17.32 -11.46
C GLU A 105 -13.44 16.97 -12.40
N ASN A 106 -14.15 15.89 -12.10
CA ASN A 106 -15.33 15.49 -12.87
C ASN A 106 -16.46 16.52 -12.75
N GLU A 107 -16.71 17.04 -11.55
CA GLU A 107 -17.67 18.11 -11.32
C GLU A 107 -17.27 19.40 -12.07
N ARG A 108 -16.01 19.76 -12.06
CA ARG A 108 -15.47 20.92 -12.79
C ARG A 108 -15.69 20.78 -14.29
N LEU A 109 -15.43 19.59 -14.86
CA LEU A 109 -15.65 19.33 -16.28
C LEU A 109 -17.15 19.38 -16.63
N GLY A 110 -18.01 18.86 -15.77
CA GLY A 110 -19.45 18.95 -15.93
C GLY A 110 -19.95 20.40 -15.98
N THR A 111 -19.48 21.22 -15.05
CA THR A 111 -19.82 22.66 -15.00
C THR A 111 -19.33 23.40 -16.24
N LEU A 112 -18.14 23.08 -16.76
CA LEU A 112 -17.64 23.66 -18.01
C LEU A 112 -18.52 23.31 -19.22
N LEU A 113 -18.97 22.07 -19.30
CA LEU A 113 -19.87 21.63 -20.37
C LEU A 113 -21.21 22.34 -20.32
N ASP A 114 -21.78 22.50 -19.12
CA ASP A 114 -23.05 23.23 -18.90
C ASP A 114 -22.96 24.70 -19.32
N VAL A 115 -21.79 25.33 -19.12
CA VAL A 115 -21.58 26.73 -19.56
C VAL A 115 -21.46 26.86 -21.08
N LEU A 116 -20.99 25.82 -21.75
CA LEU A 116 -20.81 25.80 -23.21
C LEU A 116 -22.10 25.48 -23.99
N GLU A 117 -23.10 24.93 -23.31
CA GLU A 117 -24.43 24.68 -23.89
C GLU A 117 -25.32 25.94 -23.77
#